data_f388fe63864b4241cd20e1dd57f8019b
#
_entry.id   f388fe63864b4241cd20e1dd57f8019b
#
_cell.length_a   1.000
_cell.length_b   1.000
_cell.length_c   1.000
_cell.angle_alpha   90.00
_cell.angle_beta   90.00
_cell.angle_gamma   90.00
#
_symmetry.space_group_name_H-M   'P 1'
#
loop_
_entity.id
_entity.type
_entity.pdbx_description
1 polymer ?
#
loop_
_entity_poly.entity_id
_entity_poly.type
_entity_poly.pdbx_seq_one_letter_code
_entity_poly.pdbx_strand_id
1 'polypeptide(L)'
;MATTSPRKNRKLLYILIGVVAVLIAAGIYKARQKPKGEEVTVEQVSRRSINETVSASGKIFPETEVKISSDVSGEIIDLYVKEGDSVVAGQILAKIKPDEYQSLVEQGEASLSTARAQRQITSSNVQGSSAQIDQLKADRRRLDSQLEVARNAHKRNETLYRDGIISTAEFETSKNTLAAAESALAAAEATLKSAESSLSSAKENVRVAEFGINSATARLKELKTSLQKTIITAPVSGIISKLNVEKGERVVGTLQMAGTEMMRIANLHSMEVQVEVSESDILKVSLNDRVDIEVDAYLGRKMLGKVTEIASSASNVGTVAGLNLNSDQVTNFVVKIRIDPESYKDLVSDGRRYPFRPGMSASVDIYTHLAENAISVPIVSVTAQEDENQKKMKKQEEEDGPQKEEKKEAIGADAVKEIVFVVTGDTVAVREVKTGIQDNNHIEILSGLQEGETVVTGPYSAIARKLKGGTAIIVTDKEKLLGKKKDED
;
A
#
# COMPACT_ATOMS: atom_id res chain seq x y z
N MET A 1 -101.12 41.23 42.84
CA MET A 1 -100.47 40.09 42.28
C MET A 1 -99.06 40.01 42.93
N ALA A 2 -98.84 38.94 43.71
CA ALA A 2 -97.74 38.80 44.59
C ALA A 2 -96.51 38.18 43.88
N THR A 3 -95.35 38.82 43.95
CA THR A 3 -94.13 38.24 43.51
C THR A 3 -93.33 37.76 44.73
N THR A 4 -93.20 36.42 44.83
CA THR A 4 -92.41 35.72 45.86
C THR A 4 -90.97 35.67 45.44
N SER A 5 -90.04 36.27 46.28
CA SER A 5 -88.60 36.15 46.17
C SER A 5 -88.12 34.80 46.77
N PRO A 6 -87.11 34.06 46.18
CA PRO A 6 -86.56 32.86 46.75
C PRO A 6 -85.61 33.12 47.87
N ARG A 7 -85.75 32.48 48.99
CA ARG A 7 -84.84 32.45 50.11
C ARG A 7 -83.49 31.81 49.72
N LYS A 8 -82.38 32.60 49.70
CA LYS A 8 -81.03 32.13 49.52
C LYS A 8 -80.57 31.21 50.64
N ASN A 9 -80.42 29.92 50.40
CA ASN A 9 -79.92 28.91 51.38
C ASN A 9 -78.40 29.15 51.68
N ARG A 10 -78.13 29.99 52.64
CA ARG A 10 -76.75 30.27 53.13
C ARG A 10 -76.04 28.99 53.69
N LYS A 11 -76.79 27.96 54.09
CA LYS A 11 -76.25 26.68 54.54
C LYS A 11 -75.54 25.90 53.46
N LEU A 12 -76.01 25.95 52.22
CA LEU A 12 -75.36 25.27 51.05
C LEU A 12 -74.04 25.95 50.67
N LEU A 13 -73.98 27.28 50.84
CA LEU A 13 -72.73 28.04 50.61
C LEU A 13 -71.61 27.68 51.62
N TYR A 14 -71.98 27.48 52.91
CA TYR A 14 -70.99 27.10 53.93
C TYR A 14 -70.50 25.65 53.74
N ILE A 15 -71.35 24.72 53.26
CA ILE A 15 -70.99 23.35 52.93
C ILE A 15 -70.04 23.35 51.70
N LEU A 16 -70.33 24.14 50.70
CA LEU A 16 -69.43 24.25 49.53
C LEU A 16 -68.08 24.82 49.88
N ILE A 17 -68.02 25.84 50.73
CA ILE A 17 -66.76 26.43 51.24
C ILE A 17 -65.96 25.40 52.04
N GLY A 18 -66.68 24.61 52.91
CA GLY A 18 -66.03 23.53 53.68
C GLY A 18 -65.44 22.43 52.77
N VAL A 19 -66.13 22.02 51.73
CA VAL A 19 -65.64 21.02 50.77
C VAL A 19 -64.41 21.54 50.01
N VAL A 20 -64.44 22.81 49.59
CA VAL A 20 -63.30 23.44 48.88
C VAL A 20 -62.08 23.57 49.83
N ALA A 21 -62.32 23.94 51.10
CA ALA A 21 -61.22 23.99 52.08
C ALA A 21 -60.58 22.65 52.38
N VAL A 22 -61.42 21.56 52.42
CA VAL A 22 -60.90 20.16 52.58
C VAL A 22 -60.14 19.71 51.32
N LEU A 23 -60.61 20.08 50.11
CA LEU A 23 -59.90 19.75 48.88
C LEU A 23 -58.55 20.53 48.76
N ILE A 24 -58.55 21.81 49.24
CA ILE A 24 -57.30 22.60 49.27
C ILE A 24 -56.33 21.98 50.35
N ALA A 25 -56.85 21.63 51.50
CA ALA A 25 -56.01 21.00 52.56
C ALA A 25 -55.50 19.62 52.13
N ALA A 26 -56.31 18.81 51.43
CA ALA A 26 -55.90 17.55 50.83
C ALA A 26 -54.90 17.72 49.70
N GLY A 27 -55.04 18.78 48.87
CA GLY A 27 -54.09 19.17 47.85
C GLY A 27 -52.74 19.59 48.43
N ILE A 28 -52.74 20.43 49.51
CA ILE A 28 -51.52 20.86 50.23
C ILE A 28 -50.85 19.68 50.94
N TYR A 29 -51.65 18.75 51.51
CA TYR A 29 -51.13 17.52 52.15
C TYR A 29 -50.47 16.60 51.11
N LYS A 30 -51.08 16.42 49.95
CA LYS A 30 -50.55 15.60 48.85
C LYS A 30 -49.33 16.25 48.18
N ALA A 31 -49.28 17.61 48.10
CA ALA A 31 -48.14 18.36 47.60
C ALA A 31 -46.93 18.31 48.55
N ARG A 32 -47.18 18.18 49.88
CA ARG A 32 -46.10 18.01 50.87
C ARG A 32 -45.57 16.56 50.96
N GLN A 33 -46.25 15.57 50.42
CA GLN A 33 -45.81 14.17 50.37
C GLN A 33 -45.03 13.83 49.09
N LYS A 34 -44.79 14.78 48.16
CA LYS A 34 -43.87 14.53 47.07
C LYS A 34 -42.46 14.38 47.67
N PRO A 35 -41.82 13.23 47.49
CA PRO A 35 -40.46 13.03 47.97
C PRO A 35 -39.55 14.13 47.39
N LYS A 36 -38.80 14.78 48.28
CA LYS A 36 -37.82 15.82 47.90
C LYS A 36 -36.53 15.12 47.41
N GLY A 37 -36.48 14.68 46.15
CA GLY A 37 -35.27 14.09 45.54
C GLY A 37 -35.45 13.89 44.07
N GLU A 38 -34.39 13.94 43.30
CA GLU A 38 -34.38 13.63 41.87
C GLU A 38 -34.45 12.10 41.68
N GLU A 39 -35.39 11.61 40.87
CA GLU A 39 -35.49 10.17 40.56
C GLU A 39 -34.30 9.77 39.67
N VAL A 40 -33.51 8.80 40.14
CA VAL A 40 -32.30 8.32 39.42
C VAL A 40 -32.26 6.80 39.38
N THR A 41 -31.67 6.27 38.31
CA THR A 41 -31.27 4.86 38.24
C THR A 41 -29.82 4.72 38.69
N VAL A 42 -29.52 3.60 39.31
CA VAL A 42 -28.18 3.33 39.83
C VAL A 42 -27.69 1.95 39.39
N GLU A 43 -26.39 1.80 39.29
CA GLU A 43 -25.73 0.51 39.04
C GLU A 43 -24.53 0.36 39.97
N GLN A 44 -24.23 -0.88 40.35
CA GLN A 44 -23.09 -1.17 41.20
C GLN A 44 -21.83 -1.32 40.39
N VAL A 45 -20.76 -0.67 40.81
CA VAL A 45 -19.42 -0.78 40.22
C VAL A 45 -18.95 -2.22 40.36
N SER A 46 -18.63 -2.85 39.24
CA SER A 46 -18.18 -4.26 39.18
C SER A 46 -16.93 -4.38 38.27
N ARG A 47 -16.20 -5.46 38.53
CA ARG A 47 -15.08 -5.79 37.64
C ARG A 47 -15.58 -6.55 36.45
N ARG A 48 -15.15 -6.11 35.27
CA ARG A 48 -15.47 -6.75 33.98
C ARG A 48 -14.26 -6.71 33.08
N SER A 49 -14.24 -7.60 32.09
CA SER A 49 -13.29 -7.47 30.96
C SER A 49 -13.88 -6.50 29.93
N ILE A 50 -13.15 -5.45 29.63
CA ILE A 50 -13.55 -4.43 28.66
C ILE A 50 -12.68 -4.63 27.43
N ASN A 51 -13.30 -4.76 26.26
CA ASN A 51 -12.63 -4.84 24.98
C ASN A 51 -12.85 -3.53 24.25
N GLU A 52 -11.79 -2.76 24.04
CA GLU A 52 -11.86 -1.61 23.15
C GLU A 52 -11.95 -2.11 21.71
N THR A 53 -12.94 -1.62 20.97
CA THR A 53 -13.18 -2.01 19.58
C THR A 53 -13.16 -0.80 18.67
N VAL A 54 -12.49 -0.94 17.53
CA VAL A 54 -12.54 0.01 16.42
C VAL A 54 -13.36 -0.61 15.30
N SER A 55 -14.53 -0.01 15.02
CA SER A 55 -15.42 -0.46 13.94
C SER A 55 -15.09 0.29 12.66
N ALA A 56 -14.93 -0.43 11.56
CA ALA A 56 -14.66 0.13 10.25
C ALA A 56 -15.40 -0.65 9.16
N SER A 57 -15.63 -0.01 8.03
CA SER A 57 -16.22 -0.66 6.85
C SER A 57 -15.23 -0.67 5.69
N GLY A 58 -15.35 -1.66 4.82
CA GLY A 58 -14.45 -1.81 3.69
C GLY A 58 -14.91 -2.82 2.67
N LYS A 59 -13.97 -3.25 1.83
CA LYS A 59 -14.23 -4.23 0.76
C LYS A 59 -13.27 -5.40 0.83
N ILE A 60 -13.76 -6.54 0.37
CA ILE A 60 -13.00 -7.78 0.28
C ILE A 60 -12.21 -7.78 -1.02
N PHE A 61 -10.91 -8.07 -0.92
CA PHE A 61 -10.00 -8.24 -2.05
C PHE A 61 -9.21 -9.54 -1.90
N PRO A 62 -8.68 -10.09 -3.00
CA PRO A 62 -7.69 -11.17 -2.89
C PRO A 62 -6.37 -10.63 -2.31
N GLU A 63 -5.69 -11.40 -1.48
CA GLU A 63 -4.37 -11.04 -0.92
C GLU A 63 -3.34 -10.81 -2.03
N THR A 64 -3.44 -11.57 -3.13
CA THR A 64 -2.56 -11.42 -4.30
C THR A 64 -3.39 -11.26 -5.56
N GLU A 65 -3.27 -10.13 -6.21
CA GLU A 65 -3.84 -9.86 -7.53
C GLU A 65 -2.75 -9.35 -8.47
N VAL A 66 -2.61 -9.99 -9.64
CA VAL A 66 -1.65 -9.61 -10.68
C VAL A 66 -2.40 -9.10 -11.89
N LYS A 67 -2.11 -7.86 -12.27
CA LYS A 67 -2.62 -7.23 -13.50
C LYS A 67 -1.77 -7.69 -14.68
N ILE A 68 -2.41 -8.23 -15.71
CA ILE A 68 -1.77 -8.63 -16.95
C ILE A 68 -2.05 -7.56 -18.00
N SER A 69 -0.99 -6.90 -18.43
CA SER A 69 -1.03 -5.88 -19.49
C SER A 69 -0.26 -6.36 -20.71
N SER A 70 -0.61 -5.85 -21.88
CA SER A 70 0.15 -6.15 -23.10
C SER A 70 1.43 -5.31 -23.14
N ASP A 71 2.56 -5.98 -23.39
CA ASP A 71 3.86 -5.35 -23.64
C ASP A 71 4.07 -4.96 -25.10
N VAL A 72 3.20 -5.46 -26.00
CA VAL A 72 3.29 -5.26 -27.45
C VAL A 72 1.93 -4.84 -28.01
N SER A 73 1.95 -4.07 -29.08
CA SER A 73 0.72 -3.60 -29.72
C SER A 73 0.28 -4.56 -30.80
N GLY A 74 -1.03 -4.80 -30.92
CA GLY A 74 -1.57 -5.66 -31.98
C GLY A 74 -3.03 -6.05 -31.71
N GLU A 75 -3.62 -6.80 -32.62
CA GLU A 75 -4.97 -7.38 -32.51
C GLU A 75 -4.91 -8.74 -31.81
N ILE A 76 -5.84 -8.99 -30.90
CA ILE A 76 -5.99 -10.29 -30.22
C ILE A 76 -6.65 -11.26 -31.21
N ILE A 77 -5.88 -12.21 -31.70
CA ILE A 77 -6.39 -13.25 -32.63
C ILE A 77 -7.05 -14.42 -31.90
N ASP A 78 -6.54 -14.76 -30.70
CA ASP A 78 -7.10 -15.82 -29.88
C ASP A 78 -7.10 -15.42 -28.41
N LEU A 79 -8.20 -15.76 -27.73
CA LEU A 79 -8.40 -15.62 -26.30
C LEU A 79 -8.84 -16.97 -25.77
N TYR A 80 -8.01 -17.60 -24.90
CA TYR A 80 -8.21 -18.97 -24.46
C TYR A 80 -8.88 -19.08 -23.10
N VAL A 81 -9.17 -17.94 -22.44
CA VAL A 81 -9.71 -17.89 -21.10
C VAL A 81 -10.92 -16.97 -21.03
N LYS A 82 -11.77 -17.22 -20.04
CA LYS A 82 -12.93 -16.40 -19.68
C LYS A 82 -12.82 -15.94 -18.23
N GLU A 83 -13.60 -14.93 -17.86
CA GLU A 83 -13.72 -14.50 -16.48
C GLU A 83 -14.25 -15.65 -15.61
N GLY A 84 -13.58 -15.92 -14.50
CA GLY A 84 -13.85 -17.03 -13.60
C GLY A 84 -13.07 -18.32 -13.88
N ASP A 85 -12.33 -18.41 -14.99
CA ASP A 85 -11.52 -19.60 -15.29
C ASP A 85 -10.31 -19.69 -14.36
N SER A 86 -9.97 -20.95 -13.97
CA SER A 86 -8.75 -21.25 -13.23
C SER A 86 -7.59 -21.45 -14.20
N VAL A 87 -6.47 -20.79 -13.93
CA VAL A 87 -5.26 -20.84 -14.75
C VAL A 87 -4.05 -21.26 -13.93
N VAL A 88 -3.08 -21.90 -14.61
CA VAL A 88 -1.81 -22.30 -14.00
C VAL A 88 -0.68 -21.42 -14.53
N ALA A 89 0.34 -21.18 -13.71
CA ALA A 89 1.52 -20.43 -14.14
C ALA A 89 2.13 -21.02 -15.43
N GLY A 90 2.43 -20.15 -16.41
CA GLY A 90 2.91 -20.55 -17.74
C GLY A 90 1.82 -20.89 -18.76
N GLN A 91 0.55 -20.98 -18.37
CA GLN A 91 -0.56 -21.25 -19.30
C GLN A 91 -0.76 -20.05 -20.25
N ILE A 92 -1.01 -20.36 -21.54
CA ILE A 92 -1.30 -19.34 -22.55
C ILE A 92 -2.72 -18.83 -22.32
N LEU A 93 -2.83 -17.51 -22.22
CA LEU A 93 -4.07 -16.78 -21.96
C LEU A 93 -4.65 -16.16 -23.22
N ALA A 94 -3.78 -15.49 -23.99
CA ALA A 94 -4.17 -14.82 -25.22
C ALA A 94 -3.01 -14.84 -26.23
N LYS A 95 -3.34 -14.65 -27.50
CA LYS A 95 -2.36 -14.51 -28.59
C LYS A 95 -2.66 -13.25 -29.39
N ILE A 96 -1.64 -12.39 -29.47
CA ILE A 96 -1.66 -11.18 -30.31
C ILE A 96 -1.13 -11.55 -31.68
N LYS A 97 -1.59 -10.88 -32.73
CA LYS A 97 -1.21 -11.10 -34.11
C LYS A 97 0.30 -11.00 -34.29
N PRO A 98 1.01 -12.09 -34.65
CA PRO A 98 2.47 -12.12 -34.67
C PRO A 98 3.10 -11.68 -35.97
N ASP A 99 2.33 -11.48 -37.07
CA ASP A 99 2.83 -11.36 -38.45
C ASP A 99 3.88 -10.26 -38.60
N GLU A 100 3.65 -9.09 -38.01
CA GLU A 100 4.58 -7.98 -38.02
C GLU A 100 5.88 -8.31 -37.29
N TYR A 101 5.78 -8.87 -36.11
CA TYR A 101 6.92 -9.26 -35.25
C TYR A 101 7.73 -10.39 -35.89
N GLN A 102 7.06 -11.34 -36.57
CA GLN A 102 7.71 -12.41 -37.29
C GLN A 102 8.51 -11.86 -38.47
N SER A 103 7.94 -10.93 -39.25
CA SER A 103 8.65 -10.27 -40.35
C SER A 103 9.88 -9.49 -39.86
N LEU A 104 9.80 -8.84 -38.72
CA LEU A 104 10.93 -8.17 -38.08
C LEU A 104 12.02 -9.14 -37.66
N VAL A 105 11.66 -10.32 -37.12
CA VAL A 105 12.62 -11.38 -36.79
C VAL A 105 13.32 -11.89 -38.07
N GLU A 106 12.60 -12.15 -39.14
CA GLU A 106 13.17 -12.57 -40.46
C GLU A 106 14.16 -11.51 -41.00
N GLN A 107 13.82 -10.24 -40.88
CA GLN A 107 14.72 -9.14 -41.24
C GLN A 107 15.98 -9.11 -40.35
N GLY A 108 15.82 -9.36 -39.04
CA GLY A 108 16.95 -9.47 -38.11
C GLY A 108 17.85 -10.65 -38.41
N GLU A 109 17.31 -11.79 -38.83
CA GLU A 109 18.06 -12.99 -39.26
C GLU A 109 18.84 -12.73 -40.55
N ALA A 110 18.25 -12.03 -41.50
CA ALA A 110 18.93 -11.62 -42.74
C ALA A 110 20.10 -10.66 -42.42
N SER A 111 19.89 -9.69 -41.51
CA SER A 111 20.94 -8.78 -41.05
C SER A 111 22.12 -9.51 -40.39
N LEU A 112 21.83 -10.48 -39.52
CA LEU A 112 22.87 -11.33 -38.91
C LEU A 112 23.63 -12.14 -39.96
N SER A 113 22.92 -12.71 -40.95
CA SER A 113 23.55 -13.42 -42.07
C SER A 113 24.51 -12.53 -42.86
N THR A 114 24.11 -11.30 -43.14
CA THR A 114 24.97 -10.30 -43.81
C THR A 114 26.22 -9.97 -42.98
N ALA A 115 26.07 -9.78 -41.67
CA ALA A 115 27.21 -9.51 -40.78
C ALA A 115 28.19 -10.71 -40.74
N ARG A 116 27.69 -11.95 -40.75
CA ARG A 116 28.50 -13.16 -40.84
C ARG A 116 29.26 -13.26 -42.17
N ALA A 117 28.60 -12.96 -43.27
CA ALA A 117 29.22 -12.92 -44.59
C ALA A 117 30.34 -11.87 -44.65
N GLN A 118 30.12 -10.70 -44.07
CA GLN A 118 31.15 -9.64 -44.02
C GLN A 118 32.37 -10.07 -43.20
N ARG A 119 32.17 -10.75 -42.06
CA ARG A 119 33.29 -11.32 -41.27
C ARG A 119 34.03 -12.40 -42.07
N GLN A 120 33.34 -13.21 -42.89
CA GLN A 120 34.00 -14.22 -43.71
C GLN A 120 34.89 -13.57 -44.78
N ILE A 121 34.43 -12.49 -45.44
CA ILE A 121 35.21 -11.72 -46.40
C ILE A 121 36.47 -11.15 -45.76
N THR A 122 36.33 -10.51 -44.59
CA THR A 122 37.49 -9.93 -43.88
C THR A 122 38.47 -11.03 -43.42
N SER A 123 37.98 -12.20 -43.01
CA SER A 123 38.78 -13.37 -42.66
C SER A 123 39.59 -13.90 -43.86
N SER A 124 38.97 -13.92 -45.05
CA SER A 124 39.67 -14.34 -46.27
C SER A 124 40.77 -13.33 -46.64
N ASN A 125 40.59 -12.04 -46.39
CA ASN A 125 41.64 -11.03 -46.57
C ASN A 125 42.83 -11.23 -45.63
N VAL A 126 42.60 -11.68 -44.38
CA VAL A 126 43.68 -12.04 -43.47
C VAL A 126 44.45 -13.23 -43.99
N GLN A 127 43.80 -14.24 -44.56
CA GLN A 127 44.48 -15.39 -45.16
C GLN A 127 45.35 -14.95 -46.35
N GLY A 128 44.85 -14.07 -47.23
CA GLY A 128 45.59 -13.50 -48.36
C GLY A 128 46.84 -12.73 -47.87
N SER A 129 46.66 -11.86 -46.87
CA SER A 129 47.79 -11.11 -46.28
C SER A 129 48.83 -12.04 -45.60
N SER A 130 48.38 -13.12 -44.95
CA SER A 130 49.28 -14.12 -44.39
C SER A 130 50.12 -14.84 -45.44
N ALA A 131 49.49 -15.26 -46.56
CA ALA A 131 50.20 -15.87 -47.67
C ALA A 131 51.26 -14.92 -48.28
N GLN A 132 50.93 -13.63 -48.41
CA GLN A 132 51.86 -12.63 -48.87
C GLN A 132 53.10 -12.49 -47.96
N ILE A 133 52.90 -12.52 -46.63
CA ILE A 133 53.97 -12.51 -45.65
C ILE A 133 54.86 -13.75 -45.78
N ASP A 134 54.28 -14.93 -46.01
CA ASP A 134 55.08 -16.15 -46.17
C ASP A 134 55.96 -16.10 -47.40
N GLN A 135 55.48 -15.47 -48.49
CA GLN A 135 56.27 -15.18 -49.69
C GLN A 135 57.42 -14.24 -49.38
N LEU A 136 57.16 -13.11 -48.70
CA LEU A 136 58.18 -12.13 -48.33
C LEU A 136 59.24 -12.72 -47.36
N LYS A 137 58.84 -13.59 -46.45
CA LYS A 137 59.76 -14.35 -45.58
C LYS A 137 60.68 -15.28 -46.37
N ALA A 138 60.19 -15.92 -47.43
CA ALA A 138 60.98 -16.75 -48.32
C ALA A 138 62.02 -15.88 -49.09
N ASP A 139 61.60 -14.70 -49.59
CA ASP A 139 62.48 -13.75 -50.28
C ASP A 139 63.58 -13.20 -49.31
N ARG A 140 63.22 -12.83 -48.07
CA ARG A 140 64.19 -12.43 -47.05
C ARG A 140 65.23 -13.51 -46.80
N ARG A 141 64.81 -14.79 -46.63
CA ARG A 141 65.71 -15.93 -46.45
C ARG A 141 66.69 -16.10 -47.62
N ARG A 142 66.21 -15.92 -48.89
CA ARG A 142 67.05 -15.95 -50.08
C ARG A 142 68.09 -14.85 -50.04
N LEU A 143 67.74 -13.59 -49.71
CA LEU A 143 68.66 -12.43 -49.61
C LEU A 143 69.63 -12.59 -48.44
N ASP A 144 69.21 -13.18 -47.33
CA ASP A 144 70.06 -13.47 -46.18
C ASP A 144 71.18 -14.48 -46.55
N SER A 145 70.84 -15.54 -47.31
CA SER A 145 71.83 -16.44 -47.85
C SER A 145 72.80 -15.80 -48.83
N GLN A 146 72.30 -14.85 -49.66
CA GLN A 146 73.18 -14.09 -50.56
C GLN A 146 74.14 -13.17 -49.80
N LEU A 147 73.67 -12.54 -48.73
CA LEU A 147 74.50 -11.70 -47.86
C LEU A 147 75.58 -12.54 -47.20
N GLU A 148 75.27 -13.77 -46.71
CA GLU A 148 76.25 -14.67 -46.09
C GLU A 148 77.33 -15.04 -47.09
N VAL A 149 77.00 -15.35 -48.36
CA VAL A 149 77.97 -15.59 -49.41
C VAL A 149 78.85 -14.38 -49.67
N ALA A 150 78.27 -13.17 -49.79
CA ALA A 150 79.01 -11.91 -50.04
C ALA A 150 79.94 -11.60 -48.85
N ARG A 151 79.49 -11.81 -47.57
CA ARG A 151 80.24 -11.61 -46.38
C ARG A 151 81.44 -12.55 -46.29
N ASN A 152 81.27 -13.82 -46.60
CA ASN A 152 82.37 -14.82 -46.62
C ASN A 152 83.37 -14.51 -47.75
N ALA A 153 82.89 -14.06 -48.95
CA ALA A 153 83.80 -13.59 -50.02
C ALA A 153 84.59 -12.35 -49.63
N HIS A 154 83.94 -11.34 -49.03
CA HIS A 154 84.65 -10.12 -48.57
C HIS A 154 85.67 -10.43 -47.52
N LYS A 155 85.36 -11.25 -46.45
CA LYS A 155 86.32 -11.68 -45.41
C LYS A 155 87.52 -12.38 -45.99
N ARG A 156 87.35 -13.24 -46.97
CA ARG A 156 88.44 -13.90 -47.69
C ARG A 156 89.31 -12.86 -48.46
N ASN A 157 88.71 -11.94 -49.22
CA ASN A 157 89.38 -10.90 -49.97
C ASN A 157 90.07 -9.90 -49.06
N GLU A 158 89.53 -9.60 -47.90
CA GLU A 158 90.21 -8.74 -46.88
C GLU A 158 91.51 -9.36 -46.42
N THR A 159 91.55 -10.68 -46.17
CA THR A 159 92.79 -11.39 -45.82
C THR A 159 93.82 -11.34 -46.95
N LEU A 160 93.41 -11.67 -48.21
CA LEU A 160 94.24 -11.64 -49.38
C LEU A 160 94.79 -10.22 -49.73
N TYR A 161 94.01 -9.15 -49.46
CA TYR A 161 94.41 -7.77 -49.67
C TYR A 161 95.49 -7.39 -48.55
N ARG A 162 95.25 -7.77 -47.35
CA ARG A 162 96.28 -7.56 -46.27
C ARG A 162 97.61 -8.24 -46.55
N ASP A 163 97.56 -9.43 -47.15
CA ASP A 163 98.74 -10.22 -47.57
C ASP A 163 99.32 -9.74 -48.88
N GLY A 164 98.80 -8.65 -49.48
CA GLY A 164 99.28 -8.06 -50.75
C GLY A 164 99.05 -8.83 -52.06
N ILE A 165 98.14 -9.79 -52.03
CA ILE A 165 97.88 -10.76 -53.13
C ILE A 165 96.92 -10.20 -54.17
N ILE A 166 95.92 -9.36 -53.74
CA ILE A 166 94.87 -8.78 -54.66
C ILE A 166 94.96 -7.27 -54.70
N SER A 167 94.45 -6.67 -55.76
CA SER A 167 94.47 -5.22 -56.02
C SER A 167 93.44 -4.48 -55.11
N THR A 168 93.63 -3.16 -54.92
CA THR A 168 92.71 -2.28 -54.21
C THR A 168 91.31 -2.26 -54.87
N ALA A 169 91.28 -2.31 -56.22
CA ALA A 169 90.05 -2.29 -56.99
C ALA A 169 89.24 -3.58 -56.69
N GLU A 170 89.88 -4.75 -56.62
CA GLU A 170 89.20 -6.01 -56.30
C GLU A 170 88.68 -6.05 -54.83
N PHE A 171 89.40 -5.51 -53.89
CA PHE A 171 88.96 -5.37 -52.48
C PHE A 171 87.72 -4.42 -52.42
N GLU A 172 87.84 -3.23 -53.06
CA GLU A 172 86.69 -2.29 -53.11
C GLU A 172 85.47 -2.86 -53.77
N THR A 173 85.64 -3.66 -54.87
CA THR A 173 84.55 -4.36 -55.54
C THR A 173 83.83 -5.34 -54.56
N SER A 174 84.60 -6.11 -53.75
CA SER A 174 84.02 -7.02 -52.80
C SER A 174 83.32 -6.29 -51.62
N LYS A 175 83.85 -5.15 -51.21
CA LYS A 175 83.19 -4.25 -50.25
C LYS A 175 81.90 -3.70 -50.69
N ASN A 176 81.88 -3.22 -51.94
CA ASN A 176 80.64 -2.69 -52.58
C ASN A 176 79.60 -3.80 -52.76
N THR A 177 80.03 -5.03 -53.13
CA THR A 177 79.10 -6.19 -53.23
C THR A 177 78.45 -6.55 -51.88
N LEU A 178 79.24 -6.52 -50.79
CA LEU A 178 78.77 -6.72 -49.46
C LEU A 178 77.70 -5.62 -49.08
N ALA A 179 78.04 -4.36 -49.23
CA ALA A 179 77.18 -3.22 -48.93
C ALA A 179 75.86 -3.29 -49.77
N ALA A 180 75.94 -3.72 -51.03
CA ALA A 180 74.76 -3.92 -51.85
C ALA A 180 73.86 -5.06 -51.31
N ALA A 181 74.46 -6.16 -50.90
CA ALA A 181 73.73 -7.28 -50.29
C ALA A 181 73.08 -6.92 -48.93
N GLU A 182 73.78 -6.14 -48.09
CA GLU A 182 73.24 -5.60 -46.84
C GLU A 182 72.04 -4.66 -47.12
N SER A 183 72.19 -3.75 -48.07
CA SER A 183 71.12 -2.83 -48.46
C SER A 183 69.89 -3.59 -49.01
N ALA A 184 70.09 -4.64 -49.78
CA ALA A 184 69.03 -5.47 -50.34
C ALA A 184 68.26 -6.23 -49.26
N LEU A 185 68.98 -6.78 -48.23
CA LEU A 185 68.35 -7.41 -47.08
C LEU A 185 67.55 -6.42 -46.25
N ALA A 186 68.11 -5.25 -45.95
CA ALA A 186 67.43 -4.19 -45.22
C ALA A 186 66.14 -3.71 -45.91
N ALA A 187 66.16 -3.59 -47.22
CA ALA A 187 64.95 -3.26 -47.99
C ALA A 187 63.86 -4.34 -47.91
N ALA A 188 64.25 -5.63 -47.98
CA ALA A 188 63.34 -6.73 -47.83
C ALA A 188 62.75 -6.83 -46.43
N GLU A 189 63.53 -6.54 -45.40
CA GLU A 189 63.06 -6.48 -44.00
C GLU A 189 62.09 -5.34 -43.79
N ALA A 190 62.33 -4.18 -44.36
CA ALA A 190 61.38 -3.05 -44.34
C ALA A 190 60.04 -3.40 -45.00
N THR A 191 60.12 -4.08 -46.15
CA THR A 191 58.94 -4.55 -46.88
C THR A 191 58.14 -5.60 -46.11
N LEU A 192 58.83 -6.54 -45.46
CA LEU A 192 58.23 -7.56 -44.57
C LEU A 192 57.53 -6.90 -43.37
N LYS A 193 58.19 -5.94 -42.73
CA LYS A 193 57.60 -5.21 -41.59
C LYS A 193 56.35 -4.42 -41.99
N SER A 194 56.34 -3.82 -43.15
CA SER A 194 55.16 -3.14 -43.70
C SER A 194 53.99 -4.12 -43.93
N ALA A 195 54.26 -5.31 -44.49
CA ALA A 195 53.30 -6.34 -44.73
C ALA A 195 52.76 -6.91 -43.38
N GLU A 196 53.60 -7.07 -42.37
CA GLU A 196 53.17 -7.49 -41.01
C GLU A 196 52.25 -6.46 -40.37
N SER A 197 52.53 -5.17 -40.55
CA SER A 197 51.61 -4.10 -40.11
C SER A 197 50.27 -4.15 -40.83
N SER A 198 50.28 -4.44 -42.12
CA SER A 198 49.06 -4.60 -42.94
C SER A 198 48.24 -5.82 -42.47
N LEU A 199 48.90 -6.95 -42.15
CA LEU A 199 48.24 -8.11 -41.57
C LEU A 199 47.60 -7.81 -40.20
N SER A 200 48.32 -7.03 -39.35
CA SER A 200 47.78 -6.60 -38.06
C SER A 200 46.49 -5.79 -38.27
N SER A 201 46.50 -4.84 -39.19
CA SER A 201 45.30 -4.05 -39.56
C SER A 201 44.17 -4.92 -40.11
N ALA A 202 44.49 -5.91 -40.94
CA ALA A 202 43.48 -6.85 -41.47
C ALA A 202 42.86 -7.70 -40.33
N LYS A 203 43.64 -8.13 -39.33
CA LYS A 203 43.14 -8.81 -38.13
C LYS A 203 42.21 -7.94 -37.30
N GLU A 204 42.58 -6.65 -37.11
CA GLU A 204 41.69 -5.70 -36.44
C GLU A 204 40.36 -5.50 -37.17
N ASN A 205 40.36 -5.50 -38.49
CA ASN A 205 39.13 -5.46 -39.28
C ASN A 205 38.23 -6.69 -39.08
N VAL A 206 38.82 -7.87 -38.88
CA VAL A 206 38.05 -9.07 -38.50
C VAL A 206 37.39 -8.85 -37.12
N ARG A 207 38.11 -8.29 -36.17
CA ARG A 207 37.56 -7.98 -34.81
C ARG A 207 36.40 -6.97 -34.90
N VAL A 208 36.53 -5.95 -35.72
CA VAL A 208 35.41 -5.00 -35.99
C VAL A 208 34.20 -5.72 -36.59
N ALA A 209 34.41 -6.63 -37.55
CA ALA A 209 33.35 -7.43 -38.14
C ALA A 209 32.69 -8.37 -37.11
N GLU A 210 33.45 -8.90 -36.15
CA GLU A 210 32.90 -9.68 -35.01
C GLU A 210 32.01 -8.85 -34.08
N PHE A 211 32.38 -7.60 -33.80
CA PHE A 211 31.48 -6.67 -33.11
C PHE A 211 30.20 -6.42 -33.89
N GLY A 212 30.27 -6.35 -35.20
CA GLY A 212 29.09 -6.27 -36.08
C GLY A 212 28.16 -7.47 -35.93
N ILE A 213 28.72 -8.70 -35.85
CA ILE A 213 27.93 -9.93 -35.57
C ILE A 213 27.29 -9.86 -34.18
N ASN A 214 28.02 -9.44 -33.16
CA ASN A 214 27.48 -9.35 -31.79
C ASN A 214 26.34 -8.33 -31.74
N SER A 215 26.48 -7.18 -32.40
CA SER A 215 25.41 -6.17 -32.48
C SER A 215 24.17 -6.71 -33.20
N ALA A 216 24.33 -7.36 -34.36
CA ALA A 216 23.22 -7.99 -35.08
C ALA A 216 22.55 -9.10 -34.29
N THR A 217 23.34 -9.91 -33.52
CA THR A 217 22.81 -10.96 -32.66
C THR A 217 22.00 -10.38 -31.52
N ALA A 218 22.48 -9.31 -30.87
CA ALA A 218 21.73 -8.61 -29.81
C ALA A 218 20.40 -8.06 -30.33
N ARG A 219 20.43 -7.45 -31.51
CA ARG A 219 19.20 -6.95 -32.15
C ARG A 219 18.22 -8.06 -32.47
N LEU A 220 18.70 -9.16 -33.04
CA LEU A 220 17.85 -10.33 -33.32
C LEU A 220 17.22 -10.90 -32.02
N LYS A 221 17.97 -10.96 -30.93
CA LYS A 221 17.45 -11.39 -29.63
C LYS A 221 16.33 -10.49 -29.16
N GLU A 222 16.47 -9.17 -29.28
CA GLU A 222 15.42 -8.20 -28.95
C GLU A 222 14.14 -8.43 -29.76
N LEU A 223 14.27 -8.61 -31.07
CA LEU A 223 13.14 -8.90 -31.98
C LEU A 223 12.45 -10.23 -31.63
N LYS A 224 13.21 -11.27 -31.32
CA LYS A 224 12.67 -12.57 -30.86
C LYS A 224 11.95 -12.45 -29.52
N THR A 225 12.44 -11.63 -28.58
CA THR A 225 11.77 -11.35 -27.33
C THR A 225 10.44 -10.63 -27.57
N SER A 226 10.41 -9.66 -28.49
CA SER A 226 9.16 -8.95 -28.86
C SER A 226 8.15 -9.92 -29.50
N LEU A 227 8.59 -10.85 -30.32
CA LEU A 227 7.74 -11.91 -30.88
C LEU A 227 7.22 -12.83 -29.76
N GLN A 228 8.04 -13.22 -28.81
CA GLN A 228 7.58 -14.07 -27.66
C GLN A 228 6.52 -13.34 -26.83
N LYS A 229 6.62 -12.01 -26.68
CA LYS A 229 5.64 -11.18 -25.96
C LYS A 229 4.28 -11.07 -26.66
N THR A 230 4.13 -11.53 -27.90
CA THR A 230 2.81 -11.68 -28.56
C THR A 230 1.98 -12.84 -27.99
N ILE A 231 2.61 -13.76 -27.25
CA ILE A 231 1.94 -14.84 -26.54
C ILE A 231 1.86 -14.43 -25.06
N ILE A 232 0.67 -14.11 -24.62
CA ILE A 232 0.41 -13.71 -23.25
C ILE A 232 0.24 -14.96 -22.40
N THR A 233 1.06 -15.11 -21.36
CA THR A 233 1.03 -16.24 -20.43
C THR A 233 0.76 -15.78 -19.00
N ALA A 234 0.18 -16.68 -18.19
CA ALA A 234 -0.04 -16.44 -16.77
C ALA A 234 1.28 -16.45 -15.99
N PRO A 235 1.67 -15.37 -15.28
CA PRO A 235 2.87 -15.36 -14.44
C PRO A 235 2.69 -16.13 -13.14
N VAL A 236 1.45 -16.29 -12.67
CA VAL A 236 1.07 -17.00 -11.44
C VAL A 236 -0.15 -17.87 -11.69
N SER A 237 -0.32 -18.88 -10.85
CA SER A 237 -1.56 -19.67 -10.83
C SER A 237 -2.63 -18.94 -10.05
N GLY A 238 -3.88 -19.00 -10.51
CA GLY A 238 -5.00 -18.31 -9.88
C GLY A 238 -6.27 -18.39 -10.71
N ILE A 239 -7.16 -17.43 -10.53
CA ILE A 239 -8.44 -17.30 -11.25
C ILE A 239 -8.48 -15.96 -11.94
N ILE A 240 -9.04 -15.92 -13.14
CA ILE A 240 -9.29 -14.68 -13.86
C ILE A 240 -10.39 -13.91 -13.10
N SER A 241 -9.98 -12.91 -12.33
CA SER A 241 -10.91 -12.07 -11.54
C SER A 241 -11.62 -11.03 -12.40
N LYS A 242 -10.96 -10.59 -13.48
CA LYS A 242 -11.50 -9.62 -14.42
C LYS A 242 -10.88 -9.82 -15.79
N LEU A 243 -11.71 -9.72 -16.84
CA LEU A 243 -11.29 -9.75 -18.24
C LEU A 243 -11.76 -8.46 -18.92
N ASN A 244 -10.80 -7.63 -19.36
CA ASN A 244 -11.09 -6.29 -19.93
C ASN A 244 -11.01 -6.27 -21.45
N VAL A 245 -10.70 -7.38 -22.12
CA VAL A 245 -10.47 -7.44 -23.57
C VAL A 245 -11.27 -8.58 -24.22
N GLU A 246 -11.56 -8.42 -25.50
CA GLU A 246 -12.26 -9.41 -26.31
C GLU A 246 -11.42 -9.85 -27.52
N LYS A 247 -11.76 -11.02 -28.10
CA LYS A 247 -11.16 -11.48 -29.34
C LYS A 247 -11.47 -10.51 -30.49
N GLY A 248 -10.44 -10.11 -31.25
CA GLY A 248 -10.53 -9.11 -32.32
C GLY A 248 -10.25 -7.69 -31.84
N GLU A 249 -10.11 -7.44 -30.55
CA GLU A 249 -9.78 -6.12 -30.00
C GLU A 249 -8.31 -5.79 -30.20
N ARG A 250 -8.01 -4.50 -30.39
CA ARG A 250 -6.64 -4.01 -30.53
C ARG A 250 -6.11 -3.49 -29.21
N VAL A 251 -5.03 -4.12 -28.73
CA VAL A 251 -4.30 -3.70 -27.53
C VAL A 251 -3.08 -2.86 -27.90
N VAL A 252 -2.68 -1.99 -27.00
CA VAL A 252 -1.50 -1.13 -27.13
C VAL A 252 -0.54 -1.46 -26.02
N GLY A 253 0.71 -1.71 -26.36
CA GLY A 253 1.81 -1.89 -25.41
C GLY A 253 3.04 -1.18 -25.94
N THR A 254 3.59 -0.24 -25.19
CA THR A 254 4.82 0.47 -25.55
C THR A 254 5.73 0.57 -24.33
N LEU A 255 7.04 0.74 -24.57
CA LEU A 255 8.02 0.91 -23.48
C LEU A 255 7.86 2.23 -22.72
N GLN A 256 7.11 3.20 -23.27
CA GLN A 256 6.95 4.54 -22.68
C GLN A 256 5.60 4.75 -22.00
N MET A 257 4.61 3.90 -22.27
CA MET A 257 3.26 4.02 -21.69
C MET A 257 2.84 2.68 -21.10
N ALA A 258 2.11 2.73 -20.00
CA ALA A 258 1.49 1.53 -19.44
C ALA A 258 0.63 0.85 -20.51
N GLY A 259 0.87 -0.43 -20.78
CA GLY A 259 0.12 -1.20 -21.75
C GLY A 259 -1.35 -1.35 -21.37
N THR A 260 -2.20 -1.67 -22.34
CA THR A 260 -3.61 -1.97 -22.10
C THR A 260 -3.74 -3.12 -21.08
N GLU A 261 -4.42 -2.88 -19.97
CA GLU A 261 -4.74 -3.91 -18.97
C GLU A 261 -5.72 -4.91 -19.62
N MET A 262 -5.25 -6.12 -19.87
CA MET A 262 -6.04 -7.15 -20.53
C MET A 262 -6.91 -7.93 -19.54
N MET A 263 -6.33 -8.37 -18.44
CA MET A 263 -7.00 -9.18 -17.43
C MET A 263 -6.30 -9.11 -16.09
N ARG A 264 -6.95 -9.63 -15.04
CA ARG A 264 -6.38 -9.80 -13.71
C ARG A 264 -6.44 -11.25 -13.29
N ILE A 265 -5.37 -11.73 -12.69
CA ILE A 265 -5.30 -13.05 -12.07
C ILE A 265 -5.23 -12.86 -10.56
N ALA A 266 -6.17 -13.47 -9.84
CA ALA A 266 -6.28 -13.36 -8.40
C ALA A 266 -6.20 -14.74 -7.73
N ASN A 267 -5.58 -14.77 -6.55
CA ASN A 267 -5.64 -15.95 -5.69
C ASN A 267 -6.84 -15.83 -4.75
N LEU A 268 -7.94 -16.50 -5.08
CA LEU A 268 -9.17 -16.47 -4.26
C LEU A 268 -9.15 -17.43 -3.06
N HIS A 269 -8.06 -18.16 -2.83
CA HIS A 269 -7.90 -19.00 -1.63
C HIS A 269 -7.54 -18.17 -0.38
N SER A 270 -6.90 -17.03 -0.56
CA SER A 270 -6.54 -16.11 0.50
C SER A 270 -7.17 -14.75 0.21
N MET A 271 -8.11 -14.35 1.07
CA MET A 271 -8.86 -13.11 0.93
C MET A 271 -8.56 -12.19 2.10
N GLU A 272 -8.52 -10.91 1.83
CA GLU A 272 -8.36 -9.84 2.83
C GLU A 272 -9.48 -8.82 2.72
N VAL A 273 -9.82 -8.21 3.86
CA VAL A 273 -10.69 -7.03 3.89
C VAL A 273 -9.80 -5.81 3.99
N GLN A 274 -9.97 -4.89 3.06
CA GLN A 274 -9.32 -3.58 3.12
C GLN A 274 -10.34 -2.58 3.66
N VAL A 275 -10.09 -2.08 4.87
CA VAL A 275 -10.97 -1.15 5.58
C VAL A 275 -10.32 0.20 5.73
N GLU A 276 -11.14 1.25 5.80
CA GLU A 276 -10.71 2.62 6.06
C GLU A 276 -10.95 2.96 7.52
N VAL A 277 -9.87 3.19 8.27
CA VAL A 277 -9.88 3.56 9.68
C VAL A 277 -9.53 5.03 9.81
N SER A 278 -10.24 5.76 10.68
CA SER A 278 -10.01 7.18 10.92
C SER A 278 -8.67 7.48 11.57
N GLU A 279 -8.14 8.70 11.40
CA GLU A 279 -6.90 9.17 12.03
C GLU A 279 -6.94 9.07 13.56
N SER A 280 -8.11 9.27 14.18
CA SER A 280 -8.28 9.18 15.64
C SER A 280 -8.14 7.76 16.17
N ASP A 281 -8.48 6.75 15.37
CA ASP A 281 -8.55 5.36 15.80
C ASP A 281 -7.39 4.51 15.31
N ILE A 282 -6.67 4.94 14.25
CA ILE A 282 -5.55 4.17 13.69
C ILE A 282 -4.40 3.97 14.68
N LEU A 283 -4.21 4.92 15.60
CA LEU A 283 -3.17 4.85 16.63
C LEU A 283 -3.41 3.73 17.65
N LYS A 284 -4.66 3.25 17.76
CA LYS A 284 -5.07 2.17 18.64
C LYS A 284 -4.88 0.79 18.01
N VAL A 285 -4.90 0.71 16.67
CA VAL A 285 -4.82 -0.55 15.92
C VAL A 285 -3.38 -1.03 15.84
N SER A 286 -3.18 -2.31 16.13
CA SER A 286 -1.87 -2.98 16.09
C SER A 286 -1.87 -4.18 15.14
N LEU A 287 -0.66 -4.56 14.68
CA LEU A 287 -0.49 -5.76 13.88
C LEU A 287 -0.87 -7.01 14.68
N ASN A 288 -1.56 -7.95 14.02
CA ASN A 288 -2.11 -9.19 14.60
C ASN A 288 -3.30 -8.99 15.55
N ASP A 289 -3.88 -7.81 15.66
CA ASP A 289 -5.13 -7.63 16.37
C ASP A 289 -6.20 -8.58 15.81
N ARG A 290 -6.97 -9.17 16.70
CA ARG A 290 -8.10 -10.02 16.35
C ARG A 290 -9.23 -9.16 15.80
N VAL A 291 -9.87 -9.65 14.75
CA VAL A 291 -10.97 -8.94 14.09
C VAL A 291 -12.14 -9.88 13.89
N ASP A 292 -13.33 -9.40 14.25
CA ASP A 292 -14.59 -9.98 13.82
C ASP A 292 -15.03 -9.30 12.52
N ILE A 293 -15.28 -10.11 11.49
CA ILE A 293 -15.63 -9.65 10.14
C ILE A 293 -17.06 -10.10 9.84
N GLU A 294 -17.93 -9.17 9.52
CA GLU A 294 -19.27 -9.43 9.03
C GLU A 294 -19.38 -8.99 7.58
N VAL A 295 -19.64 -9.93 6.68
CA VAL A 295 -19.78 -9.69 5.25
C VAL A 295 -21.26 -9.47 4.93
N ASP A 296 -21.59 -8.37 4.25
CA ASP A 296 -22.99 -7.99 3.94
C ASP A 296 -23.76 -9.07 3.18
N ALA A 297 -23.07 -9.88 2.37
CA ALA A 297 -23.67 -11.01 1.65
C ALA A 297 -24.04 -12.20 2.56
N TYR A 298 -23.53 -12.26 3.80
CA TYR A 298 -23.74 -13.35 4.76
C TYR A 298 -24.17 -12.78 6.11
N LEU A 299 -25.33 -12.10 6.13
CA LEU A 299 -25.87 -11.43 7.31
C LEU A 299 -25.94 -12.33 8.54
N GLY A 300 -25.54 -11.78 9.69
CA GLY A 300 -25.58 -12.45 10.99
C GLY A 300 -24.48 -13.50 11.20
N ARG A 301 -23.49 -13.56 10.30
CA ARG A 301 -22.35 -14.47 10.43
C ARG A 301 -21.08 -13.69 10.64
N LYS A 302 -20.44 -13.90 11.79
CA LYS A 302 -19.13 -13.36 12.12
C LYS A 302 -18.04 -14.33 11.70
N MET A 303 -17.06 -13.82 10.98
CA MET A 303 -15.86 -14.53 10.56
C MET A 303 -14.67 -13.94 11.31
N LEU A 304 -13.70 -14.79 11.61
CA LEU A 304 -12.49 -14.36 12.30
C LEU A 304 -11.43 -13.90 11.29
N GLY A 305 -10.70 -12.88 11.67
CA GLY A 305 -9.55 -12.39 10.92
C GLY A 305 -8.48 -11.79 11.82
N LYS A 306 -7.38 -11.37 11.20
CA LYS A 306 -6.26 -10.70 11.87
C LYS A 306 -5.77 -9.54 11.03
N VAL A 307 -5.37 -8.46 11.68
CA VAL A 307 -4.69 -7.33 11.03
C VAL A 307 -3.33 -7.78 10.52
N THR A 308 -3.10 -7.67 9.22
CA THR A 308 -1.84 -8.06 8.56
C THR A 308 -0.99 -6.87 8.16
N GLU A 309 -1.60 -5.75 7.80
CA GLU A 309 -0.89 -4.56 7.35
C GLU A 309 -1.67 -3.30 7.73
N ILE A 310 -0.96 -2.27 8.13
CA ILE A 310 -1.50 -0.93 8.41
C ILE A 310 -0.76 0.04 7.49
N ALA A 311 -1.49 0.75 6.63
CA ALA A 311 -0.90 1.71 5.70
C ALA A 311 -0.24 2.87 6.47
N SER A 312 1.00 3.20 6.12
CA SER A 312 1.74 4.30 6.72
C SER A 312 1.37 5.68 6.15
N SER A 313 0.55 5.72 5.10
CA SER A 313 0.08 6.95 4.46
C SER A 313 -1.43 6.94 4.34
N ALA A 314 -2.03 8.12 4.47
CA ALA A 314 -3.47 8.28 4.30
C ALA A 314 -3.90 8.01 2.85
N SER A 315 -5.09 7.45 2.68
CA SER A 315 -5.65 7.09 1.37
C SER A 315 -5.86 8.29 0.43
N ASN A 316 -6.02 9.50 0.97
CA ASN A 316 -6.36 10.71 0.22
C ASN A 316 -5.16 11.60 -0.17
N VAL A 317 -3.92 11.24 0.19
CA VAL A 317 -2.72 12.06 -0.07
C VAL A 317 -2.19 11.91 -1.52
N GLY A 318 -2.68 10.95 -2.30
CA GLY A 318 -2.17 10.60 -3.63
C GLY A 318 -2.61 11.47 -4.82
N THR A 319 -3.46 12.48 -4.64
CA THR A 319 -3.96 13.35 -5.72
C THR A 319 -3.47 14.80 -5.62
N VAL A 320 -2.19 14.99 -5.32
CA VAL A 320 -1.56 16.33 -5.30
C VAL A 320 -1.12 16.75 -6.71
N ALA A 321 -2.03 16.72 -7.68
CA ALA A 321 -1.81 17.34 -8.99
C ALA A 321 -2.82 18.44 -9.33
N GLY A 322 -3.55 18.94 -8.34
CA GLY A 322 -4.47 20.07 -8.50
C GLY A 322 -4.89 20.57 -7.13
N LEU A 323 -4.36 21.73 -6.76
CA LEU A 323 -4.72 22.54 -5.60
C LEU A 323 -6.23 22.61 -5.32
N ASN A 324 -6.77 21.61 -4.64
CA ASN A 324 -8.03 21.71 -3.92
C ASN A 324 -7.80 21.18 -2.50
N LEU A 325 -7.22 22.04 -1.67
CA LEU A 325 -7.20 21.89 -0.22
C LEU A 325 -8.63 22.14 0.30
N ASN A 326 -9.53 21.21 0.10
CA ASN A 326 -10.75 21.14 0.88
C ASN A 326 -10.36 20.56 2.24
N SER A 327 -10.19 21.43 3.23
CA SER A 327 -9.82 21.11 4.62
C SER A 327 -10.84 20.30 5.39
N ASP A 328 -11.95 19.88 4.78
CA ASP A 328 -13.03 19.14 5.43
C ASP A 328 -12.99 17.63 5.11
N GLN A 329 -11.95 17.14 4.43
CA GLN A 329 -11.87 15.72 4.10
C GLN A 329 -11.24 14.93 5.26
N VAL A 330 -12.01 14.04 5.87
CA VAL A 330 -11.56 13.15 6.94
C VAL A 330 -10.38 12.30 6.45
N THR A 331 -9.29 12.33 7.19
CA THR A 331 -8.09 11.54 6.89
C THR A 331 -8.32 10.10 7.32
N ASN A 332 -8.30 9.16 6.36
CA ASN A 332 -8.46 7.75 6.61
C ASN A 332 -7.18 6.97 6.23
N PHE A 333 -6.92 5.90 6.97
CA PHE A 333 -5.82 4.98 6.72
C PHE A 333 -6.35 3.60 6.35
N VAL A 334 -5.73 2.97 5.36
CA VAL A 334 -6.13 1.63 4.93
C VAL A 334 -5.50 0.60 5.86
N VAL A 335 -6.34 -0.26 6.42
CA VAL A 335 -5.94 -1.42 7.20
C VAL A 335 -6.34 -2.68 6.45
N LYS A 336 -5.40 -3.62 6.27
CA LYS A 336 -5.65 -4.91 5.64
C LYS A 336 -5.81 -5.99 6.70
N ILE A 337 -6.87 -6.74 6.58
CA ILE A 337 -7.27 -7.76 7.53
C ILE A 337 -7.44 -9.07 6.78
N ARG A 338 -6.62 -10.06 7.05
CA ARG A 338 -6.74 -11.39 6.43
C ARG A 338 -7.89 -12.14 7.08
N ILE A 339 -8.78 -12.71 6.27
CA ILE A 339 -9.86 -13.58 6.72
C ILE A 339 -9.27 -14.95 7.01
N ASP A 340 -9.56 -15.50 8.19
CA ASP A 340 -9.11 -16.85 8.53
C ASP A 340 -9.87 -17.90 7.72
N PRO A 341 -9.19 -18.73 6.91
CA PRO A 341 -9.81 -19.75 6.08
C PRO A 341 -10.65 -20.77 6.87
N GLU A 342 -10.32 -20.98 8.16
CA GLU A 342 -11.07 -21.88 9.02
C GLU A 342 -12.48 -21.37 9.34
N SER A 343 -12.66 -20.06 9.38
CA SER A 343 -13.94 -19.42 9.75
C SER A 343 -15.03 -19.53 8.69
N TYR A 344 -14.68 -19.91 7.44
CA TYR A 344 -15.63 -20.01 6.33
C TYR A 344 -15.55 -21.34 5.56
N LYS A 345 -14.87 -22.37 6.09
CA LYS A 345 -14.74 -23.69 5.45
C LYS A 345 -16.10 -24.32 5.08
N ASP A 346 -17.10 -24.12 5.88
CA ASP A 346 -18.47 -24.63 5.67
C ASP A 346 -19.24 -23.92 4.55
N LEU A 347 -18.79 -22.73 4.11
CA LEU A 347 -19.34 -22.04 2.94
C LEU A 347 -18.78 -22.60 1.62
N VAL A 348 -17.66 -23.33 1.70
CA VAL A 348 -17.04 -23.98 0.54
C VAL A 348 -17.78 -25.29 0.27
N SER A 349 -18.47 -25.36 -0.87
CA SER A 349 -19.20 -26.55 -1.34
C SER A 349 -18.85 -26.81 -2.81
N ASP A 350 -19.16 -28.02 -3.31
CA ASP A 350 -18.83 -28.43 -4.69
C ASP A 350 -19.33 -27.47 -5.78
N GLY A 351 -20.38 -26.68 -5.48
CA GLY A 351 -20.89 -25.63 -6.38
C GLY A 351 -20.36 -24.23 -6.09
N ARG A 352 -19.70 -24.01 -4.94
CA ARG A 352 -19.20 -22.71 -4.49
C ARG A 352 -17.79 -22.85 -3.89
N ARG A 353 -16.81 -23.06 -4.76
CA ARG A 353 -15.40 -23.18 -4.33
C ARG A 353 -14.86 -21.90 -3.70
N TYR A 354 -15.42 -20.75 -4.08
CA TYR A 354 -14.97 -19.41 -3.64
C TYR A 354 -16.18 -18.65 -3.13
N PRO A 355 -16.40 -18.59 -1.81
CA PRO A 355 -17.56 -17.91 -1.23
C PRO A 355 -17.49 -16.39 -1.36
N PHE A 356 -16.27 -15.82 -1.42
CA PHE A 356 -16.07 -14.39 -1.56
C PHE A 356 -15.71 -14.00 -2.98
N ARG A 357 -16.21 -12.84 -3.39
CA ARG A 357 -15.86 -12.21 -4.66
C ARG A 357 -15.17 -10.87 -4.39
N PRO A 358 -14.12 -10.50 -5.14
CA PRO A 358 -13.51 -9.18 -5.04
C PRO A 358 -14.55 -8.07 -5.16
N GLY A 359 -14.49 -7.07 -4.27
CA GLY A 359 -15.41 -5.95 -4.24
C GLY A 359 -16.65 -6.12 -3.33
N MET A 360 -16.87 -7.29 -2.70
CA MET A 360 -17.92 -7.44 -1.68
C MET A 360 -17.65 -6.52 -0.49
N SER A 361 -18.72 -5.91 0.07
CA SER A 361 -18.64 -5.07 1.26
C SER A 361 -18.60 -5.92 2.52
N ALA A 362 -17.88 -5.44 3.51
CA ALA A 362 -17.78 -6.03 4.84
C ALA A 362 -17.62 -4.94 5.90
N SER A 363 -18.19 -5.20 7.08
CA SER A 363 -17.97 -4.42 8.29
C SER A 363 -17.06 -5.21 9.22
N VAL A 364 -16.17 -4.53 9.92
CA VAL A 364 -15.21 -5.17 10.81
C VAL A 364 -15.19 -4.49 12.17
N ASP A 365 -15.02 -5.31 13.22
CA ASP A 365 -14.77 -4.87 14.58
C ASP A 365 -13.37 -5.34 14.98
N ILE A 366 -12.41 -4.41 15.07
CA ILE A 366 -11.02 -4.66 15.43
C ILE A 366 -10.90 -4.56 16.94
N TYR A 367 -10.46 -5.62 17.61
CA TYR A 367 -10.19 -5.64 19.05
C TYR A 367 -8.79 -5.13 19.32
N THR A 368 -8.70 -3.87 19.79
CA THR A 368 -7.41 -3.17 19.93
C THR A 368 -6.79 -3.32 21.30
N HIS A 369 -7.59 -3.22 22.35
CA HIS A 369 -7.11 -3.33 23.72
C HIS A 369 -8.08 -4.13 24.59
N LEU A 370 -7.52 -5.02 25.40
CA LEU A 370 -8.26 -5.82 26.38
C LEU A 370 -7.79 -5.46 27.79
N ALA A 371 -8.69 -4.88 28.59
CA ALA A 371 -8.47 -4.73 30.02
C ALA A 371 -9.21 -5.86 30.74
N GLU A 372 -8.46 -6.82 31.25
CA GLU A 372 -9.03 -7.91 32.06
C GLU A 372 -9.24 -7.44 33.49
N ASN A 373 -10.41 -7.75 34.04
CA ASN A 373 -10.73 -7.48 35.43
C ASN A 373 -10.69 -6.00 35.86
N ALA A 374 -11.02 -5.10 34.92
CA ALA A 374 -11.05 -3.66 35.13
C ALA A 374 -12.29 -3.21 35.93
N ILE A 375 -12.15 -2.19 36.76
CA ILE A 375 -13.27 -1.53 37.40
C ILE A 375 -14.05 -0.79 36.32
N SER A 376 -15.34 -1.12 36.17
CA SER A 376 -16.16 -0.59 35.10
C SER A 376 -17.44 0.05 35.57
N VAL A 377 -17.86 1.07 34.87
CA VAL A 377 -19.15 1.75 35.02
C VAL A 377 -19.81 1.93 33.66
N PRO A 378 -21.15 2.00 33.57
CA PRO A 378 -21.82 2.35 32.35
C PRO A 378 -21.35 3.73 31.82
N ILE A 379 -21.12 3.89 30.53
CA ILE A 379 -20.63 5.15 29.92
C ILE A 379 -21.52 6.33 30.31
N VAL A 380 -22.84 6.12 30.40
CA VAL A 380 -23.81 7.16 30.75
C VAL A 380 -23.65 7.72 32.16
N SER A 381 -22.89 7.06 33.05
CA SER A 381 -22.65 7.53 34.45
C SER A 381 -21.47 8.49 34.55
N VAL A 382 -20.61 8.58 33.53
CA VAL A 382 -19.49 9.52 33.46
C VAL A 382 -19.94 10.79 32.76
N THR A 383 -19.66 11.94 33.36
CA THR A 383 -19.95 13.24 32.74
C THR A 383 -18.75 14.18 32.89
N ALA A 384 -18.60 15.04 31.90
CA ALA A 384 -17.56 16.05 31.86
C ALA A 384 -18.09 17.33 32.53
N GLN A 385 -17.39 17.85 33.52
CA GLN A 385 -17.73 19.11 34.17
C GLN A 385 -16.61 20.12 33.97
N GLU A 386 -16.97 21.30 33.42
CA GLU A 386 -16.08 22.46 33.38
C GLU A 386 -15.86 23.01 34.79
N ASP A 387 -14.62 23.31 35.15
CA ASP A 387 -14.27 23.91 36.46
C ASP A 387 -15.04 25.25 36.68
N GLU A 388 -15.66 25.37 37.85
CA GLU A 388 -16.43 26.62 38.22
C GLU A 388 -15.58 27.90 38.17
N ASN A 389 -14.26 27.77 38.30
CA ASN A 389 -13.35 28.92 38.17
C ASN A 389 -13.26 29.47 36.75
N GLN A 390 -13.41 28.60 35.73
CA GLN A 390 -13.43 29.04 34.31
C GLN A 390 -14.80 29.65 33.92
N LYS A 391 -15.90 29.17 34.51
CA LYS A 391 -17.21 29.83 34.32
C LYS A 391 -17.23 31.28 34.89
N LYS A 392 -16.49 31.53 35.96
CA LYS A 392 -16.34 32.87 36.49
C LYS A 392 -15.43 33.75 35.62
N MET A 393 -14.38 33.21 35.04
CA MET A 393 -13.53 33.94 34.08
C MET A 393 -14.25 34.26 32.77
N LYS A 394 -14.96 33.31 32.17
CA LYS A 394 -15.77 33.55 30.96
C LYS A 394 -16.89 34.57 31.21
N LYS A 395 -17.50 34.66 32.41
CA LYS A 395 -18.49 35.66 32.74
C LYS A 395 -17.88 37.04 32.97
N GLN A 396 -16.62 37.16 33.39
CA GLN A 396 -15.92 38.45 33.49
C GLN A 396 -15.39 38.97 32.16
N GLU A 397 -15.11 38.05 31.17
CA GLU A 397 -14.70 38.42 29.83
C GLU A 397 -15.88 38.88 28.93
N GLU A 398 -17.12 38.46 29.24
CA GLU A 398 -18.32 38.93 28.54
C GLU A 398 -18.79 40.32 28.99
N GLU A 399 -18.34 40.80 30.16
CA GLU A 399 -18.67 42.16 30.67
C GLU A 399 -17.65 43.26 30.27
N ASP A 400 -16.45 42.91 29.80
CA ASP A 400 -15.44 43.87 29.32
C ASP A 400 -15.32 43.77 27.78
N GLY A 401 -15.84 44.77 27.08
CA GLY A 401 -16.05 44.87 25.64
C GLY A 401 -14.85 44.57 24.72
N PRO A 402 -15.06 44.61 23.39
CA PRO A 402 -14.23 43.98 22.40
C PRO A 402 -12.94 44.76 22.09
N GLN A 403 -11.83 44.45 22.76
CA GLN A 403 -10.48 44.81 22.34
C GLN A 403 -9.46 43.83 22.93
N LYS A 404 -9.14 42.80 22.14
CA LYS A 404 -7.82 42.14 22.00
C LYS A 404 -7.98 40.76 21.38
N GLU A 405 -8.09 40.70 20.08
CA GLU A 405 -7.68 39.52 19.29
C GLU A 405 -6.16 39.45 19.29
N GLU A 406 -5.57 38.77 20.25
CA GLU A 406 -4.22 38.21 20.18
C GLU A 406 -3.94 37.48 21.48
N LYS A 407 -4.41 36.23 21.57
CA LYS A 407 -3.87 35.11 22.35
C LYS A 407 -4.90 33.98 22.45
N LYS A 408 -5.24 33.38 21.31
CA LYS A 408 -5.81 32.05 21.28
C LYS A 408 -4.67 31.06 21.00
N GLU A 409 -3.81 30.87 21.96
CA GLU A 409 -2.91 29.71 21.98
C GLU A 409 -3.16 28.91 23.26
N ALA A 410 -3.48 27.60 23.02
CA ALA A 410 -3.41 26.52 23.99
C ALA A 410 -4.23 26.67 25.28
N ILE A 411 -5.54 26.56 25.19
CA ILE A 411 -6.30 25.97 26.29
C ILE A 411 -6.19 24.44 26.11
N GLY A 412 -5.24 23.86 26.85
CA GLY A 412 -4.96 22.43 26.80
C GLY A 412 -6.18 21.58 27.21
N ALA A 413 -6.20 20.34 26.76
CA ALA A 413 -7.18 19.28 27.05
C ALA A 413 -7.35 18.96 28.56
N ASP A 414 -6.58 19.61 29.45
CA ASP A 414 -6.63 19.45 30.91
C ASP A 414 -7.74 20.24 31.63
N ALA A 415 -8.60 20.94 30.89
CA ALA A 415 -9.58 21.86 31.47
C ALA A 415 -10.95 21.23 31.79
N VAL A 416 -11.19 19.99 31.36
CA VAL A 416 -12.46 19.28 31.56
C VAL A 416 -12.22 18.11 32.48
N LYS A 417 -12.83 18.14 33.69
CA LYS A 417 -12.72 17.04 34.65
C LYS A 417 -13.83 16.04 34.42
N GLU A 418 -13.48 14.77 34.33
CA GLU A 418 -14.43 13.66 34.29
C GLU A 418 -14.89 13.34 35.71
N ILE A 419 -16.19 13.31 35.91
CA ILE A 419 -16.80 13.08 37.20
C ILE A 419 -17.88 11.99 37.13
N VAL A 420 -18.06 11.32 38.26
CA VAL A 420 -19.12 10.35 38.48
C VAL A 420 -19.88 10.72 39.78
N PHE A 421 -21.20 10.51 39.76
CA PHE A 421 -22.04 10.66 40.95
C PHE A 421 -22.14 9.35 41.69
N VAL A 422 -21.51 9.30 42.89
CA VAL A 422 -21.56 8.14 43.79
C VAL A 422 -22.68 8.33 44.81
N VAL A 423 -23.49 7.33 45.01
CA VAL A 423 -24.60 7.34 45.96
C VAL A 423 -24.07 7.13 47.38
N THR A 424 -24.36 8.08 48.29
CA THR A 424 -24.01 7.99 49.69
C THR A 424 -25.29 8.18 50.50
N GLY A 425 -25.95 7.06 50.86
CA GLY A 425 -27.26 7.07 51.50
C GLY A 425 -28.33 7.70 50.55
N ASP A 426 -29.00 8.77 51.00
CA ASP A 426 -30.05 9.46 50.22
C ASP A 426 -29.52 10.63 49.39
N THR A 427 -28.19 10.79 49.30
CA THR A 427 -27.57 11.91 48.54
C THR A 427 -26.49 11.41 47.60
N VAL A 428 -26.11 12.24 46.62
CA VAL A 428 -24.99 11.97 45.71
C VAL A 428 -23.77 12.76 46.11
N ALA A 429 -22.60 12.12 46.03
CA ALA A 429 -21.29 12.74 46.13
C ALA A 429 -20.67 12.80 44.72
N VAL A 430 -20.12 13.96 44.35
CA VAL A 430 -19.34 14.12 43.14
C VAL A 430 -17.94 13.58 43.37
N ARG A 431 -17.47 12.72 42.51
CA ARG A 431 -16.12 12.18 42.60
C ARG A 431 -15.44 12.33 41.23
N GLU A 432 -14.26 12.91 41.26
CA GLU A 432 -13.39 13.01 40.08
C GLU A 432 -12.82 11.61 39.79
N VAL A 433 -12.88 11.19 38.53
CA VAL A 433 -12.39 9.88 38.09
C VAL A 433 -11.44 10.08 36.91
N LYS A 434 -10.54 9.11 36.74
CA LYS A 434 -9.72 9.02 35.56
C LYS A 434 -10.18 7.79 34.77
N THR A 435 -10.64 7.99 33.57
CA THR A 435 -11.13 6.93 32.70
C THR A 435 -10.00 6.27 31.92
N GLY A 436 -10.23 5.05 31.48
CA GLY A 436 -9.36 4.27 30.62
C GLY A 436 -10.04 3.90 29.30
N ILE A 437 -9.94 2.64 28.90
CA ILE A 437 -10.58 2.14 27.69
C ILE A 437 -12.10 2.00 27.87
N GLN A 438 -12.82 2.02 26.74
CA GLN A 438 -14.27 1.88 26.76
C GLN A 438 -14.73 0.88 25.69
N ASP A 439 -15.83 0.20 25.98
CA ASP A 439 -16.61 -0.56 25.01
C ASP A 439 -17.92 0.16 24.65
N ASN A 440 -18.85 -0.50 23.99
CA ASN A 440 -20.14 0.10 23.59
C ASN A 440 -21.05 0.48 24.77
N ASN A 441 -20.84 -0.04 25.97
CA ASN A 441 -21.74 0.11 27.11
C ASN A 441 -21.02 0.58 28.37
N HIS A 442 -19.76 0.24 28.58
CA HIS A 442 -19.00 0.44 29.80
C HIS A 442 -17.67 1.15 29.52
N ILE A 443 -17.22 1.90 30.51
CA ILE A 443 -15.93 2.57 30.52
C ILE A 443 -15.12 2.12 31.73
N GLU A 444 -13.84 1.88 31.52
CA GLU A 444 -12.88 1.56 32.57
C GLU A 444 -12.60 2.78 33.43
N ILE A 445 -12.49 2.56 34.72
CA ILE A 445 -12.07 3.57 35.71
C ILE A 445 -10.71 3.19 36.27
N LEU A 446 -9.68 3.96 35.89
CA LEU A 446 -8.31 3.75 36.37
C LEU A 446 -8.11 4.21 37.82
N SER A 447 -8.81 5.28 38.23
CA SER A 447 -8.76 5.79 39.60
C SER A 447 -10.01 6.59 39.93
N GLY A 448 -10.35 6.66 41.23
CA GLY A 448 -11.45 7.47 41.75
C GLY A 448 -12.64 6.65 42.28
N LEU A 449 -12.81 5.38 41.91
CA LEU A 449 -13.88 4.49 42.38
C LEU A 449 -13.34 3.18 42.96
N GLN A 450 -14.15 2.57 43.82
CA GLN A 450 -13.88 1.26 44.38
C GLN A 450 -14.96 0.25 43.97
N GLU A 451 -14.59 -1.02 43.93
CA GLU A 451 -15.53 -2.10 43.64
C GLU A 451 -16.64 -2.14 44.70
N GLY A 452 -17.88 -2.30 44.28
CA GLY A 452 -19.05 -2.36 45.15
C GLY A 452 -19.69 -1.00 45.41
N GLU A 453 -19.09 0.12 45.04
CA GLU A 453 -19.74 1.43 45.14
C GLU A 453 -20.93 1.51 44.16
N THR A 454 -21.93 2.32 44.50
CA THR A 454 -23.11 2.51 43.65
C THR A 454 -23.03 3.85 42.94
N VAL A 455 -23.13 3.84 41.60
CA VAL A 455 -23.06 5.02 40.78
C VAL A 455 -24.39 5.30 40.10
N VAL A 456 -24.67 6.58 39.82
CA VAL A 456 -25.89 7.02 39.14
C VAL A 456 -25.71 6.78 37.62
N THR A 457 -26.66 6.04 37.00
CA THR A 457 -26.64 5.69 35.59
C THR A 457 -27.74 6.34 34.76
N GLY A 458 -28.60 7.14 35.36
CA GLY A 458 -29.66 7.80 34.61
C GLY A 458 -30.68 8.56 35.46
N PRO A 459 -31.58 9.31 34.86
CA PRO A 459 -31.59 9.69 33.44
C PRO A 459 -30.49 10.72 33.11
N TYR A 460 -30.03 10.76 31.84
CA TYR A 460 -28.95 11.67 31.40
C TYR A 460 -29.22 13.15 31.76
N SER A 461 -30.48 13.60 31.67
CA SER A 461 -30.89 14.96 32.06
C SER A 461 -30.66 15.28 33.54
N ALA A 462 -30.74 14.30 34.41
CA ALA A 462 -30.43 14.46 35.83
C ALA A 462 -28.88 14.56 36.00
N ILE A 463 -28.12 13.64 35.42
CA ILE A 463 -26.66 13.62 35.51
C ILE A 463 -26.03 14.90 34.95
N ALA A 464 -26.44 15.29 33.74
CA ALA A 464 -25.82 16.41 33.03
C ALA A 464 -26.23 17.82 33.54
N ARG A 465 -27.41 17.96 34.16
CA ARG A 465 -27.97 19.31 34.45
C ARG A 465 -28.46 19.53 35.88
N LYS A 466 -28.97 18.50 36.55
CA LYS A 466 -29.68 18.67 37.84
C LYS A 466 -28.88 18.23 39.03
N LEU A 467 -28.09 17.20 38.91
CA LEU A 467 -27.32 16.65 40.04
C LEU A 467 -26.11 17.55 40.36
N LYS A 468 -25.95 17.84 41.62
CA LYS A 468 -24.77 18.47 42.23
C LYS A 468 -24.40 17.73 43.48
N GLY A 469 -23.18 17.88 43.97
CA GLY A 469 -22.75 17.30 45.25
C GLY A 469 -23.72 17.64 46.37
N GLY A 470 -24.23 16.65 47.09
CA GLY A 470 -25.20 16.81 48.16
C GLY A 470 -26.68 16.83 47.73
N THR A 471 -27.01 16.66 46.47
CA THR A 471 -28.42 16.59 46.00
C THR A 471 -29.07 15.32 46.52
N ALA A 472 -30.28 15.45 47.13
CA ALA A 472 -31.08 14.29 47.55
C ALA A 472 -31.64 13.54 46.35
N ILE A 473 -31.55 12.22 46.35
CA ILE A 473 -31.99 11.32 45.26
C ILE A 473 -32.99 10.29 45.74
N ILE A 474 -33.77 9.78 44.78
CA ILE A 474 -34.67 8.65 45.00
C ILE A 474 -34.29 7.60 43.97
N VAL A 475 -33.77 6.48 44.43
CA VAL A 475 -33.40 5.36 43.58
C VAL A 475 -34.66 4.70 43.05
N THR A 476 -34.79 4.66 41.70
CA THR A 476 -35.94 4.08 41.02
C THR A 476 -35.45 3.05 39.98
N ASP A 477 -36.18 1.93 39.87
CA ASP A 477 -35.85 0.93 38.84
C ASP A 477 -35.98 1.47 37.41
N LYS A 478 -35.05 1.04 36.56
CA LYS A 478 -34.95 1.48 35.15
C LYS A 478 -36.25 1.30 34.37
N GLU A 479 -37.03 0.24 34.66
CA GLU A 479 -38.33 -0.03 34.00
C GLU A 479 -39.42 0.96 34.38
N LYS A 480 -39.43 1.48 35.60
CA LYS A 480 -40.43 2.46 36.06
C LYS A 480 -40.18 3.86 35.50
N LEU A 481 -38.93 4.22 35.22
CA LEU A 481 -38.59 5.50 34.61
C LEU A 481 -38.91 5.55 33.10
N LEU A 482 -38.76 4.41 32.40
CA LEU A 482 -39.13 4.27 30.98
C LEU A 482 -40.65 4.22 30.75
N GLY A 483 -41.40 3.66 31.74
CA GLY A 483 -42.89 3.60 31.69
C GLY A 483 -43.57 4.96 31.85
N LYS A 484 -43.01 5.87 32.66
CA LYS A 484 -43.53 7.23 32.89
C LYS A 484 -43.44 8.17 31.68
N LYS A 485 -42.52 7.93 30.78
CA LYS A 485 -42.34 8.74 29.55
C LYS A 485 -43.32 8.40 28.44
N LYS A 486 -44.07 7.29 28.55
CA LYS A 486 -45.07 6.89 27.57
C LYS A 486 -46.46 7.46 27.84
N ASP A 487 -46.67 8.05 29.02
CA ASP A 487 -47.95 8.62 29.45
C ASP A 487 -47.98 10.18 29.36
N GLU A 488 -46.88 10.83 28.95
CA GLU A 488 -46.76 12.28 28.82
C GLU A 488 -46.54 12.81 27.37
N ASP A 489 -46.54 11.91 26.36
CA ASP A 489 -46.52 12.31 24.92
C ASP A 489 -47.90 12.11 24.24
#